data_46ec80cd76af51efe7296b9c30faa294
#
_entry.id   46ec80cd76af51efe7296b9c30faa294
#
_cell.length_a   1.000
_cell.length_b   1.000
_cell.length_c   1.000
_cell.angle_alpha   90.00
_cell.angle_beta   90.00
_cell.angle_gamma   90.00
#
_symmetry.space_group_name_H-M   'P 1'
#
loop_
_entity.id
_entity.type
_entity.pdbx_description
1 polymer ?
#
loop_
_entity_poly.entity_id
_entity_poly.type
_entity_poly.pdbx_seq_one_letter_code
_entity_poly.pdbx_strand_id
1 'polypeptide(L)'
;MSRIRDVVRKKGGSSHCRTTDEPTGKSLETLVRHYIKICRSRLNSELEYFEKNPSFSEALEKASMAINEKGKRFDHQRRLTSVSLEGSKVRLSKVINSLKTCKNFAELHDLLEKLLHDVHGIGELYCYDTALRLGAFLGIYPELVYLHRGTRDGARALGLNWKEDTLDPKIFPPPIQELSPHEIEDFLCIYKKHLK
;
A
#
# COMPACT_ATOMS: atom_id res chain seq x y z
N MET A 1 -31.57 32.55 -22.57
CA MET A 1 -31.35 31.11 -22.79
C MET A 1 -30.02 30.77 -22.17
N SER A 2 -30.04 30.28 -20.91
CA SER A 2 -28.83 29.95 -20.11
C SER A 2 -28.59 28.43 -20.21
N ARG A 3 -27.41 28.03 -20.70
CA ARG A 3 -27.00 26.63 -20.75
C ARG A 3 -26.39 26.26 -19.41
N ILE A 4 -27.08 25.45 -18.64
CA ILE A 4 -26.59 24.78 -17.44
C ILE A 4 -25.56 23.74 -17.92
N ARG A 5 -24.31 23.92 -17.51
CA ARG A 5 -23.24 22.90 -17.71
C ARG A 5 -23.34 21.89 -16.57
N ASP A 6 -23.76 20.68 -16.88
CA ASP A 6 -23.72 19.54 -15.99
C ASP A 6 -22.26 19.20 -15.68
N VAL A 7 -21.85 19.54 -14.46
CA VAL A 7 -20.56 19.09 -13.91
C VAL A 7 -20.75 17.68 -13.39
N VAL A 8 -20.44 16.69 -14.22
CA VAL A 8 -20.33 15.30 -13.79
C VAL A 8 -19.20 15.16 -12.77
N ARG A 9 -19.56 15.10 -11.49
CA ARG A 9 -18.66 14.75 -10.39
C ARG A 9 -18.18 13.31 -10.59
N LYS A 10 -16.98 13.12 -11.16
CA LYS A 10 -16.29 11.82 -11.16
C LYS A 10 -15.99 11.41 -9.71
N LYS A 11 -16.70 10.41 -9.21
CA LYS A 11 -16.45 9.77 -7.92
C LYS A 11 -15.00 9.24 -7.93
N GLY A 12 -14.16 9.78 -7.04
CA GLY A 12 -12.75 9.37 -6.90
C GLY A 12 -12.66 7.93 -6.37
N GLY A 13 -12.39 7.00 -7.26
CA GLY A 13 -11.96 5.65 -6.89
C GLY A 13 -10.46 5.66 -6.59
N SER A 14 -10.03 4.82 -5.66
CA SER A 14 -8.64 4.51 -5.34
C SER A 14 -7.86 4.20 -6.61
N SER A 15 -6.70 4.83 -6.79
CA SER A 15 -5.87 4.72 -8.00
C SER A 15 -4.85 3.58 -7.95
N HIS A 16 -5.16 2.50 -7.23
CA HIS A 16 -4.46 1.24 -7.42
C HIS A 16 -4.80 0.75 -8.82
N CYS A 17 -3.84 0.27 -9.55
CA CYS A 17 -3.89 -0.27 -10.90
C CYS A 17 -5.25 -0.09 -11.62
N ARG A 18 -5.51 1.10 -12.19
CA ARG A 18 -6.66 1.30 -13.09
C ARG A 18 -6.29 0.69 -14.42
N THR A 19 -6.58 -0.57 -14.60
CA THR A 19 -6.55 -1.19 -15.91
C THR A 19 -7.83 -0.82 -16.65
N THR A 20 -7.70 -0.42 -17.91
CA THR A 20 -8.82 -0.31 -18.85
C THR A 20 -9.40 -1.69 -19.18
N ASP A 21 -8.63 -2.75 -18.88
CA ASP A 21 -9.02 -4.13 -19.08
C ASP A 21 -9.51 -4.70 -17.73
N GLU A 22 -10.82 -4.66 -17.51
CA GLU A 22 -11.42 -5.43 -16.43
C GLU A 22 -11.20 -6.93 -16.71
N PRO A 23 -10.85 -7.76 -15.68
CA PRO A 23 -10.67 -9.19 -15.88
C PRO A 23 -11.98 -9.81 -16.37
N THR A 24 -11.95 -10.45 -17.52
CA THR A 24 -13.11 -11.05 -18.19
C THR A 24 -13.61 -12.35 -17.53
N GLY A 25 -13.04 -12.76 -16.41
CA GLY A 25 -13.43 -13.95 -15.66
C GLY A 25 -13.63 -13.67 -14.18
N LYS A 26 -14.55 -14.42 -13.55
CA LYS A 26 -14.85 -14.30 -12.11
C LYS A 26 -14.11 -15.33 -11.26
N SER A 27 -13.32 -16.25 -11.85
CA SER A 27 -12.57 -17.22 -11.05
C SER A 27 -11.36 -16.57 -10.40
N LEU A 28 -11.02 -17.05 -9.21
CA LEU A 28 -9.91 -16.55 -8.43
C LEU A 28 -8.57 -16.69 -9.19
N GLU A 29 -8.36 -17.80 -9.90
CA GLU A 29 -7.19 -18.03 -10.74
C GLU A 29 -7.07 -16.97 -11.85
N THR A 30 -8.19 -16.58 -12.45
CA THR A 30 -8.20 -15.54 -13.48
C THR A 30 -7.79 -14.18 -12.91
N LEU A 31 -8.29 -13.84 -11.72
CA LEU A 31 -7.93 -12.60 -11.03
C LEU A 31 -6.45 -12.57 -10.66
N VAL A 32 -5.91 -13.67 -10.13
CA VAL A 32 -4.49 -13.79 -9.76
C VAL A 32 -3.60 -13.70 -11.00
N ARG A 33 -3.91 -14.40 -12.08
CA ARG A 33 -3.16 -14.27 -13.35
C ARG A 33 -3.19 -12.84 -13.91
N HIS A 34 -4.34 -12.18 -13.82
CA HIS A 34 -4.46 -10.78 -14.24
C HIS A 34 -3.59 -9.87 -13.36
N TYR A 35 -3.58 -10.07 -12.03
CA TYR A 35 -2.71 -9.34 -11.11
C TYR A 35 -1.24 -9.51 -11.49
N ILE A 36 -0.80 -10.75 -11.65
CA ILE A 36 0.60 -11.07 -12.01
C ILE A 36 1.00 -10.40 -13.33
N LYS A 37 0.12 -10.43 -14.32
CA LYS A 37 0.40 -9.88 -15.66
C LYS A 37 0.43 -8.35 -15.69
N ILE A 38 -0.45 -7.69 -14.93
CA ILE A 38 -0.72 -6.26 -15.11
C ILE A 38 -0.28 -5.42 -13.89
N CYS A 39 -0.52 -5.88 -12.67
CA CYS A 39 -0.33 -5.07 -11.47
C CYS A 39 1.02 -5.28 -10.78
N ARG A 40 1.50 -6.53 -10.73
CA ARG A 40 2.76 -6.92 -10.07
C ARG A 40 3.96 -6.08 -10.52
N SER A 41 4.12 -5.85 -11.83
CA SER A 41 5.25 -5.09 -12.36
C SER A 41 5.31 -3.66 -11.83
N ARG A 42 4.15 -3.04 -11.59
CA ARG A 42 4.07 -1.69 -11.04
C ARG A 42 4.49 -1.66 -9.57
N LEU A 43 4.00 -2.61 -8.76
CA LEU A 43 4.40 -2.73 -7.36
C LEU A 43 5.91 -2.98 -7.25
N ASN A 44 6.43 -3.92 -8.04
CA ASN A 44 7.86 -4.21 -8.08
C ASN A 44 8.69 -2.99 -8.48
N SER A 45 8.24 -2.22 -9.48
CA SER A 45 8.94 -0.98 -9.89
C SER A 45 8.93 0.08 -8.79
N GLU A 46 7.84 0.19 -8.01
CA GLU A 46 7.79 1.07 -6.84
C GLU A 46 8.80 0.64 -5.78
N LEU A 47 8.84 -0.64 -5.42
CA LEU A 47 9.76 -1.16 -4.41
C LEU A 47 11.22 -1.04 -4.87
N GLU A 48 11.52 -1.39 -6.11
CA GLU A 48 12.84 -1.24 -6.72
C GLU A 48 13.34 0.22 -6.71
N TYR A 49 12.44 1.19 -6.90
CA TYR A 49 12.79 2.61 -6.78
C TYR A 49 13.27 2.96 -5.38
N PHE A 50 12.66 2.40 -4.31
CA PHE A 50 13.10 2.63 -2.94
C PHE A 50 14.36 1.85 -2.60
N GLU A 51 14.48 0.61 -3.05
CA GLU A 51 15.68 -0.24 -2.89
C GLU A 51 16.94 0.44 -3.45
N LYS A 52 16.83 1.10 -4.62
CA LYS A 52 17.93 1.76 -5.31
C LYS A 52 18.25 3.18 -4.85
N ASN A 53 17.62 3.66 -3.76
CA ASN A 53 17.96 5.00 -3.26
C ASN A 53 19.43 5.05 -2.79
N PRO A 54 20.14 6.17 -2.99
CA PRO A 54 21.55 6.30 -2.60
C PRO A 54 21.77 6.20 -1.09
N SER A 55 20.78 6.54 -0.28
CA SER A 55 20.86 6.48 1.18
C SER A 55 19.49 6.25 1.81
N PHE A 56 19.50 5.67 3.03
CA PHE A 56 18.27 5.51 3.81
C PHE A 56 17.61 6.87 4.13
N SER A 57 18.38 7.93 4.29
CA SER A 57 17.85 9.27 4.54
C SER A 57 17.00 9.77 3.36
N GLU A 58 17.46 9.54 2.13
CA GLU A 58 16.69 9.88 0.93
C GLU A 58 15.48 8.98 0.75
N ALA A 59 15.63 7.67 1.00
CA ALA A 59 14.50 6.74 0.99
C ALA A 59 13.42 7.17 1.99
N LEU A 60 13.82 7.54 3.23
CA LEU A 60 12.93 8.02 4.27
C LEU A 60 12.22 9.32 3.87
N GLU A 61 12.94 10.29 3.31
CA GLU A 61 12.34 11.53 2.83
C GLU A 61 11.27 11.24 1.76
N LYS A 62 11.61 10.46 0.74
CA LYS A 62 10.69 10.11 -0.34
C LYS A 62 9.50 9.29 0.15
N ALA A 63 9.73 8.30 1.02
CA ALA A 63 8.66 7.47 1.59
C ALA A 63 7.70 8.29 2.46
N SER A 64 8.22 9.12 3.37
CA SER A 64 7.41 9.96 4.26
C SER A 64 6.66 11.07 3.52
N MET A 65 7.20 11.61 2.44
CA MET A 65 6.53 12.58 1.58
C MET A 65 5.65 11.94 0.51
N ALA A 66 5.61 10.61 0.46
CA ALA A 66 4.85 9.83 -0.51
C ALA A 66 5.20 10.18 -1.97
N ILE A 67 6.50 10.32 -2.27
CA ILE A 67 7.01 10.75 -3.58
C ILE A 67 7.48 9.55 -4.39
N ASN A 68 6.95 9.42 -5.60
CA ASN A 68 7.32 8.39 -6.56
C ASN A 68 8.55 8.78 -7.40
N GLU A 69 8.98 7.88 -8.30
CA GLU A 69 10.13 8.05 -9.20
C GLU A 69 10.04 9.27 -10.13
N LYS A 70 8.83 9.82 -10.34
CA LYS A 70 8.58 11.02 -11.16
C LYS A 70 8.56 12.32 -10.34
N GLY A 71 8.92 12.23 -9.04
CA GLY A 71 8.86 13.37 -8.12
C GLY A 71 7.42 13.80 -7.78
N LYS A 72 6.42 12.96 -8.05
CA LYS A 72 5.02 13.23 -7.79
C LYS A 72 4.53 12.40 -6.61
N ARG A 73 3.52 12.92 -5.90
CA ARG A 73 2.85 12.15 -4.85
C ARG A 73 2.15 10.92 -5.42
N PHE A 74 2.24 9.80 -4.70
CA PHE A 74 1.48 8.60 -5.06
C PHE A 74 -0.02 8.92 -5.09
N ASP A 75 -0.70 8.44 -6.09
CA ASP A 75 -2.10 8.77 -6.37
C ASP A 75 -3.05 8.47 -5.21
N HIS A 76 -2.87 7.34 -4.53
CA HIS A 76 -3.71 6.94 -3.40
C HIS A 76 -3.46 7.78 -2.13
N GLN A 77 -2.29 8.44 -2.04
CA GLN A 77 -1.89 9.32 -0.93
C GLN A 77 -2.02 10.82 -1.26
N ARG A 78 -2.52 11.18 -2.45
CA ARG A 78 -2.65 12.59 -2.88
C ARG A 78 -3.58 13.45 -2.02
N ARG A 79 -4.45 12.84 -1.21
CA ARG A 79 -5.37 13.54 -0.29
C ARG A 79 -4.72 13.92 1.03
N LEU A 80 -3.56 13.35 1.36
CA LEU A 80 -2.82 13.72 2.55
C LEU A 80 -2.30 15.16 2.42
N THR A 81 -2.44 15.92 3.48
CA THR A 81 -1.96 17.31 3.47
C THR A 81 -0.44 17.37 3.54
N SER A 82 0.16 18.44 3.02
CA SER A 82 1.59 18.64 3.15
C SER A 82 2.01 18.77 4.61
N VAL A 83 1.16 19.36 5.46
CA VAL A 83 1.40 19.49 6.91
C VAL A 83 1.50 18.11 7.57
N SER A 84 0.59 17.18 7.26
CA SER A 84 0.62 15.82 7.79
C SER A 84 1.88 15.07 7.37
N LEU A 85 2.26 15.18 6.10
CA LEU A 85 3.45 14.51 5.55
C LEU A 85 4.75 15.09 6.13
N GLU A 86 4.86 16.42 6.22
CA GLU A 86 6.02 17.07 6.86
C GLU A 86 6.11 16.71 8.35
N GLY A 87 4.98 16.67 9.06
CA GLY A 87 4.92 16.22 10.45
C GLY A 87 5.45 14.79 10.61
N SER A 88 5.05 13.89 9.71
CA SER A 88 5.53 12.51 9.68
C SER A 88 7.03 12.46 9.38
N LYS A 89 7.50 13.16 8.35
CA LYS A 89 8.92 13.25 7.98
C LYS A 89 9.78 13.71 9.15
N VAL A 90 9.39 14.79 9.82
CA VAL A 90 10.13 15.34 10.98
C VAL A 90 10.23 14.32 12.10
N ARG A 91 9.13 13.59 12.43
CA ARG A 91 9.14 12.57 13.48
C ARG A 91 10.04 11.40 13.13
N LEU A 92 9.90 10.86 11.92
CA LEU A 92 10.68 9.73 11.45
C LEU A 92 12.17 10.05 11.35
N SER A 93 12.53 11.26 10.91
CA SER A 93 13.93 11.71 10.82
C SER A 93 14.63 11.76 12.19
N LYS A 94 13.91 12.07 13.27
CA LYS A 94 14.48 12.08 14.64
C LYS A 94 14.91 10.70 15.12
N VAL A 95 14.36 9.63 14.57
CA VAL A 95 14.60 8.24 14.97
C VAL A 95 15.20 7.40 13.84
N ILE A 96 15.83 8.04 12.86
CA ILE A 96 16.35 7.39 11.66
C ILE A 96 17.26 6.18 11.97
N ASN A 97 18.04 6.25 13.03
CA ASN A 97 18.91 5.14 13.43
C ASN A 97 18.10 3.95 13.96
N SER A 98 17.05 4.19 14.72
CA SER A 98 16.16 3.12 15.20
C SER A 98 15.45 2.43 14.03
N LEU A 99 14.97 3.20 13.04
CA LEU A 99 14.36 2.66 11.82
C LEU A 99 15.33 1.78 11.02
N LYS A 100 16.60 2.20 10.90
CA LYS A 100 17.65 1.43 10.20
C LYS A 100 17.99 0.11 10.88
N THR A 101 17.79 -0.02 12.18
CA THR A 101 18.17 -1.20 12.97
C THR A 101 17.03 -2.20 13.14
N CYS A 102 15.84 -1.94 12.62
CA CYS A 102 14.75 -2.91 12.60
C CYS A 102 15.16 -4.17 11.84
N LYS A 103 14.90 -5.32 12.42
CA LYS A 103 15.37 -6.63 11.92
C LYS A 103 14.35 -7.30 11.01
N ASN A 104 13.10 -6.92 11.12
CA ASN A 104 11.98 -7.47 10.36
C ASN A 104 10.94 -6.39 10.09
N PHE A 105 9.99 -6.71 9.22
CA PHE A 105 8.96 -5.77 8.81
C PHE A 105 8.01 -5.39 9.95
N ALA A 106 7.68 -6.31 10.84
CA ALA A 106 6.79 -6.05 11.97
C ALA A 106 7.37 -4.98 12.91
N GLU A 107 8.66 -5.12 13.30
CA GLU A 107 9.35 -4.11 14.11
C GLU A 107 9.31 -2.71 13.45
N LEU A 108 9.54 -2.65 12.13
CA LEU A 108 9.52 -1.40 11.38
C LEU A 108 8.12 -0.80 11.34
N HIS A 109 7.11 -1.60 11.04
CA HIS A 109 5.71 -1.16 10.95
C HIS A 109 5.21 -0.67 12.31
N ASP A 110 5.39 -1.44 13.39
CA ASP A 110 4.98 -1.10 14.75
C ASP A 110 5.63 0.22 15.22
N LEU A 111 6.91 0.41 14.88
CA LEU A 111 7.62 1.65 15.20
C LEU A 111 7.01 2.85 14.46
N LEU A 112 6.66 2.70 13.17
CA LEU A 112 5.98 3.76 12.43
C LEU A 112 4.61 4.08 13.00
N GLU A 113 3.79 3.08 13.29
CA GLU A 113 2.46 3.28 13.89
C GLU A 113 2.57 4.01 15.23
N LYS A 114 3.46 3.56 16.11
CA LYS A 114 3.71 4.21 17.40
C LYS A 114 4.13 5.67 17.27
N LEU A 115 4.94 6.00 16.29
CA LEU A 115 5.44 7.37 16.09
C LEU A 115 4.43 8.29 15.43
N LEU A 116 3.49 7.74 14.67
CA LEU A 116 2.61 8.51 13.79
C LEU A 116 1.14 8.49 14.20
N HIS A 117 0.75 7.73 15.24
CA HIS A 117 -0.63 7.52 15.65
C HIS A 117 -1.42 8.81 15.93
N ASP A 118 -0.75 9.87 16.37
CA ASP A 118 -1.34 11.17 16.69
C ASP A 118 -1.09 12.25 15.60
N VAL A 119 -0.49 11.88 14.48
CA VAL A 119 -0.34 12.80 13.35
C VAL A 119 -1.66 12.90 12.60
N HIS A 120 -2.28 14.08 12.65
CA HIS A 120 -3.58 14.30 12.01
C HIS A 120 -3.55 13.93 10.51
N GLY A 121 -4.51 13.10 10.08
CA GLY A 121 -4.65 12.66 8.68
C GLY A 121 -3.76 11.49 8.27
N ILE A 122 -2.86 11.04 9.14
CA ILE A 122 -2.09 9.80 8.95
C ILE A 122 -2.90 8.61 9.49
N GLY A 123 -2.98 7.54 8.74
CA GLY A 123 -3.71 6.32 9.11
C GLY A 123 -2.94 5.06 8.74
N GLU A 124 -3.54 3.89 9.03
CA GLU A 124 -2.96 2.55 8.83
C GLU A 124 -2.29 2.37 7.46
N LEU A 125 -2.98 2.74 6.38
CA LEU A 125 -2.44 2.60 5.02
C LEU A 125 -1.15 3.40 4.80
N TYR A 126 -1.07 4.62 5.35
CA TYR A 126 0.15 5.41 5.20
C TYR A 126 1.31 4.80 5.98
N CYS A 127 1.06 4.29 7.20
CA CYS A 127 2.08 3.62 8.00
C CYS A 127 2.59 2.36 7.28
N TYR A 128 1.66 1.54 6.76
CA TYR A 128 2.00 0.35 5.98
C TYR A 128 2.81 0.68 4.71
N ASP A 129 2.33 1.60 3.87
CA ASP A 129 3.02 1.99 2.64
C ASP A 129 4.43 2.54 2.91
N THR A 130 4.56 3.35 3.99
CA THR A 130 5.85 3.91 4.39
C THR A 130 6.78 2.81 4.89
N ALA A 131 6.28 1.85 5.70
CA ALA A 131 7.03 0.69 6.14
C ALA A 131 7.47 -0.18 4.95
N LEU A 132 6.60 -0.42 3.98
CA LEU A 132 6.91 -1.24 2.81
C LEU A 132 8.03 -0.62 1.96
N ARG A 133 7.99 0.69 1.75
CA ARG A 133 9.01 1.45 1.01
C ARG A 133 10.36 1.46 1.73
N LEU A 134 10.36 1.71 3.03
CA LEU A 134 11.58 1.66 3.84
C LEU A 134 12.11 0.23 3.99
N GLY A 135 11.20 -0.73 4.11
CA GLY A 135 11.52 -2.16 4.12
C GLY A 135 12.20 -2.62 2.84
N ALA A 136 11.75 -2.14 1.67
CA ALA A 136 12.40 -2.42 0.40
C ALA A 136 13.87 -1.95 0.41
N PHE A 137 14.16 -0.75 0.92
CA PHE A 137 15.53 -0.27 1.07
C PHE A 137 16.37 -1.16 2.02
N LEU A 138 15.76 -1.65 3.10
CA LEU A 138 16.44 -2.48 4.11
C LEU A 138 16.52 -3.97 3.74
N GLY A 139 15.84 -4.40 2.66
CA GLY A 139 15.71 -5.81 2.30
C GLY A 139 14.81 -6.62 3.25
N ILE A 140 13.90 -5.96 3.97
CA ILE A 140 12.93 -6.58 4.89
C ILE A 140 11.51 -6.39 4.37
N TYR A 141 10.80 -7.50 4.23
CA TYR A 141 9.45 -7.55 3.66
C TYR A 141 8.47 -8.17 4.66
N PRO A 142 7.14 -7.88 4.54
CA PRO A 142 6.16 -8.48 5.43
C PRO A 142 6.08 -10.00 5.26
N GLU A 143 5.99 -10.72 6.37
CA GLU A 143 5.74 -12.16 6.43
C GLU A 143 4.25 -12.46 6.56
N LEU A 144 3.45 -11.50 7.02
CA LEU A 144 2.00 -11.54 7.17
C LEU A 144 1.34 -10.56 6.21
N VAL A 145 0.08 -10.80 5.90
CA VAL A 145 -0.77 -9.90 5.11
C VAL A 145 -1.38 -8.85 6.04
N TYR A 146 -0.95 -7.62 5.94
CA TYR A 146 -1.48 -6.51 6.75
C TYR A 146 -2.83 -6.06 6.23
N LEU A 147 -3.79 -5.87 7.14
CA LEU A 147 -5.15 -5.46 6.79
C LEU A 147 -5.41 -4.00 7.20
N HIS A 148 -5.67 -3.18 6.22
CA HIS A 148 -6.24 -1.85 6.37
C HIS A 148 -7.61 -1.78 5.68
N ARG A 149 -8.28 -0.64 5.70
CA ARG A 149 -9.68 -0.52 5.23
C ARG A 149 -9.97 -1.21 3.88
N GLY A 150 -9.09 -1.03 2.89
CA GLY A 150 -9.30 -1.60 1.55
C GLY A 150 -9.12 -3.12 1.49
N THR A 151 -8.11 -3.63 2.18
CA THR A 151 -7.79 -5.06 2.27
C THR A 151 -8.75 -5.82 3.18
N ARG A 152 -9.25 -5.18 4.25
CA ARG A 152 -10.33 -5.75 5.09
C ARG A 152 -11.59 -6.04 4.26
N ASP A 153 -11.94 -5.18 3.29
CA ASP A 153 -13.06 -5.43 2.39
C ASP A 153 -12.82 -6.66 1.50
N GLY A 154 -11.58 -6.85 0.99
CA GLY A 154 -11.19 -8.01 0.20
C GLY A 154 -11.17 -9.30 1.03
N ALA A 155 -10.57 -9.27 2.24
CA ALA A 155 -10.55 -10.41 3.16
C ALA A 155 -11.97 -10.85 3.53
N ARG A 156 -12.85 -9.91 3.84
CA ARG A 156 -14.28 -10.17 4.12
C ARG A 156 -14.99 -10.83 2.94
N ALA A 157 -14.73 -10.38 1.73
CA ALA A 157 -15.33 -10.97 0.52
C ALA A 157 -14.89 -12.42 0.30
N LEU A 158 -13.69 -12.79 0.77
CA LEU A 158 -13.20 -14.19 0.79
C LEU A 158 -13.67 -15.00 2.00
N GLY A 159 -14.49 -14.44 2.90
CA GLY A 159 -14.94 -15.12 4.11
C GLY A 159 -13.87 -15.28 5.20
N LEU A 160 -12.76 -14.54 5.12
CA LEU A 160 -11.67 -14.56 6.09
C LEU A 160 -11.94 -13.65 7.30
N ASN A 161 -11.18 -13.82 8.40
CA ASN A 161 -11.31 -12.98 9.60
C ASN A 161 -10.74 -11.58 9.36
N TRP A 162 -11.52 -10.73 8.73
CA TRP A 162 -11.17 -9.35 8.36
C TRP A 162 -11.03 -8.37 9.54
N LYS A 163 -11.33 -8.82 10.77
CA LYS A 163 -11.23 -8.00 11.99
C LYS A 163 -9.82 -7.98 12.57
N GLU A 164 -9.01 -8.95 12.22
CA GLU A 164 -7.60 -8.99 12.60
C GLU A 164 -6.81 -7.88 11.90
N ASP A 165 -5.68 -7.51 12.46
CA ASP A 165 -4.76 -6.54 11.85
C ASP A 165 -3.86 -7.20 10.80
N THR A 166 -3.60 -8.49 10.95
CA THR A 166 -2.80 -9.29 10.01
C THR A 166 -3.40 -10.67 9.79
N LEU A 167 -3.11 -11.28 8.64
CA LEU A 167 -3.49 -12.66 8.32
C LEU A 167 -2.26 -13.46 7.84
N ASP A 168 -2.19 -14.74 8.23
CA ASP A 168 -1.21 -15.67 7.67
C ASP A 168 -1.50 -15.89 6.17
N PRO A 169 -0.53 -15.73 5.26
CA PRO A 169 -0.75 -15.98 3.84
C PRO A 169 -1.22 -17.40 3.54
N LYS A 170 -0.95 -18.37 4.40
CA LYS A 170 -1.38 -19.78 4.24
C LYS A 170 -2.89 -20.01 4.36
N ILE A 171 -3.64 -19.10 4.98
CA ILE A 171 -5.10 -19.25 5.11
C ILE A 171 -5.87 -18.82 3.86
N PHE A 172 -5.20 -18.14 2.93
CA PHE A 172 -5.83 -17.74 1.68
C PHE A 172 -6.06 -18.92 0.75
N PRO A 173 -7.03 -18.85 -0.19
CA PRO A 173 -7.21 -19.86 -1.22
C PRO A 173 -5.92 -20.10 -2.04
N PRO A 174 -5.67 -21.36 -2.50
CA PRO A 174 -4.43 -21.74 -3.17
C PRO A 174 -3.95 -20.80 -4.28
N PRO A 175 -4.80 -20.27 -5.18
CA PRO A 175 -4.33 -19.33 -6.21
C PRO A 175 -3.71 -18.06 -5.62
N ILE A 176 -4.22 -17.54 -4.49
CA ILE A 176 -3.69 -16.34 -3.83
C ILE A 176 -2.37 -16.65 -3.13
N GLN A 177 -2.15 -17.87 -2.64
CA GLN A 177 -0.90 -18.28 -1.99
C GLN A 177 0.32 -18.25 -2.93
N GLU A 178 0.12 -18.10 -4.25
CA GLU A 178 1.20 -17.88 -5.22
C GLU A 178 1.80 -16.46 -5.13
N LEU A 179 1.13 -15.56 -4.39
CA LEU A 179 1.54 -14.18 -4.19
C LEU A 179 2.28 -14.04 -2.85
N SER A 180 3.27 -13.16 -2.80
CA SER A 180 3.90 -12.77 -1.54
C SER A 180 2.93 -11.96 -0.66
N PRO A 181 3.16 -11.87 0.68
CA PRO A 181 2.22 -11.18 1.58
C PRO A 181 1.86 -9.74 1.16
N HIS A 182 2.82 -8.95 0.71
CA HIS A 182 2.56 -7.59 0.23
C HIS A 182 1.82 -7.56 -1.13
N GLU A 183 2.01 -8.59 -1.96
CA GLU A 183 1.23 -8.74 -3.19
C GLU A 183 -0.21 -9.18 -2.89
N ILE A 184 -0.43 -10.02 -1.87
CA ILE A 184 -1.78 -10.39 -1.40
C ILE A 184 -2.50 -9.14 -0.90
N GLU A 185 -1.81 -8.28 -0.14
CA GLU A 185 -2.36 -7.01 0.34
C GLU A 185 -2.86 -6.14 -0.83
N ASP A 186 -1.98 -5.88 -1.83
CA ASP A 186 -2.32 -5.09 -3.02
C ASP A 186 -3.45 -5.76 -3.84
N PHE A 187 -3.39 -7.09 -4.01
CA PHE A 187 -4.43 -7.88 -4.67
C PHE A 187 -5.80 -7.71 -4.01
N LEU A 188 -5.87 -7.86 -2.68
CA LEU A 188 -7.12 -7.69 -1.93
C LEU A 188 -7.69 -6.28 -2.12
N CYS A 189 -6.84 -5.26 -2.08
CA CYS A 189 -7.26 -3.89 -2.25
C CYS A 189 -7.80 -3.61 -3.66
N ILE A 190 -7.14 -4.13 -4.69
CA ILE A 190 -7.52 -3.93 -6.10
C ILE A 190 -8.82 -4.69 -6.43
N TYR A 191 -8.87 -5.98 -6.08
CA TYR A 191 -9.94 -6.88 -6.55
C TYR A 191 -11.09 -7.07 -5.57
N LYS A 192 -11.16 -6.36 -4.43
CA LYS A 192 -12.22 -6.48 -3.41
C LYS A 192 -13.66 -6.51 -3.94
N LYS A 193 -13.93 -5.91 -5.09
CA LYS A 193 -15.26 -5.90 -5.73
C LYS A 193 -15.53 -7.15 -6.56
N HIS A 194 -14.49 -7.89 -6.92
CA HIS A 194 -14.55 -9.09 -7.76
C HIS A 194 -14.41 -10.38 -6.94
N LEU A 195 -13.98 -10.26 -5.68
CA LEU A 195 -13.92 -11.37 -4.72
C LEU A 195 -15.32 -11.60 -4.15
N LYS A 196 -15.84 -12.82 -4.30
CA LYS A 196 -17.14 -13.25 -3.75
C LYS A 196 -17.08 -14.74 -3.40
#